data_6bd8cc57ba3406b8e656f71fae7dcab3
#
_entry.id   6bd8cc57ba3406b8e656f71fae7dcab3
#
_cell.length_a   1.000
_cell.length_b   1.000
_cell.length_c   1.000
_cell.angle_alpha   90.00
_cell.angle_beta   90.00
_cell.angle_gamma   90.00
#
_symmetry.space_group_name_H-M   'P 1'
#
loop_
_entity.id
_entity.type
_entity.pdbx_description
1 polymer ?
#
loop_
_entity_poly.entity_id
_entity_poly.type
_entity_poly.pdbx_seq_one_letter_code
_entity_poly.pdbx_strand_id
1 'polypeptide(L)'
;MIRDFIPQQDGAFLEWSKTLVAYATSYYTTWNIPSGAFNSIQMLLNDFETAYNQAELPNHGKVDVLRKDEARDAFKKELRAFIKSYLTYNPLVSDPDRESMGLPIHKTKHTPIPPPTTYPEAEIDTSIIRQVAIHFRDYRSENKAKPFGVHGAEIRWDTPDNPPTNVEDLRHSSFDTKTPFILTFEESDRGKRVYFCLRWENTKGEKGPWGEIESAIIP
;
A
#
# COMPACT_ATOMS: atom_id res chain seq x y z
N MET A 1 -7.87 3.50 -6.46
CA MET A 1 -8.35 4.86 -6.15
C MET A 1 -8.84 4.86 -4.71
N ILE A 2 -8.24 5.62 -3.81
CA ILE A 2 -8.69 5.72 -2.42
C ILE A 2 -10.00 6.51 -2.43
N ARG A 3 -11.08 5.88 -2.00
CA ARG A 3 -12.40 6.53 -1.94
C ARG A 3 -12.38 7.56 -0.81
N ASP A 4 -12.80 8.80 -1.10
CA ASP A 4 -12.93 9.84 -0.08
C ASP A 4 -13.98 9.40 0.97
N PHE A 5 -13.66 9.56 2.26
CA PHE A 5 -14.58 9.23 3.33
C PHE A 5 -15.70 10.26 3.51
N ILE A 6 -15.53 11.49 2.97
CA ILE A 6 -16.56 12.53 3.02
C ILE A 6 -17.60 12.25 1.93
N PRO A 7 -18.89 12.20 2.27
CA PRO A 7 -19.97 11.99 1.30
C PRO A 7 -19.99 13.05 0.20
N GLN A 8 -20.26 12.61 -1.04
CA GLN A 8 -20.25 13.51 -2.19
C GLN A 8 -21.62 14.22 -2.39
N GLN A 9 -22.72 13.56 -2.06
CA GLN A 9 -24.07 14.13 -2.17
C GLN A 9 -24.33 15.08 -1.00
N ASP A 10 -24.97 16.22 -1.27
CA ASP A 10 -25.18 17.29 -0.29
C ASP A 10 -25.97 16.83 0.93
N GLY A 11 -27.09 16.15 0.74
CA GLY A 11 -27.90 15.64 1.86
C GLY A 11 -27.15 14.61 2.69
N ALA A 12 -26.43 13.68 2.05
CA ALA A 12 -25.61 12.71 2.77
C ALA A 12 -24.45 13.37 3.51
N PHE A 13 -23.85 14.41 2.94
CA PHE A 13 -22.79 15.19 3.61
C PHE A 13 -23.34 15.95 4.81
N LEU A 14 -24.52 16.56 4.71
CA LEU A 14 -25.17 17.26 5.83
C LEU A 14 -25.44 16.31 6.99
N GLU A 15 -26.10 15.18 6.74
CA GLU A 15 -26.45 14.20 7.79
C GLU A 15 -25.21 13.59 8.46
N TRP A 16 -24.19 13.23 7.67
CA TRP A 16 -22.93 12.75 8.20
C TRP A 16 -22.24 13.80 9.06
N SER A 17 -22.20 15.06 8.60
CA SER A 17 -21.59 16.17 9.33
C SER A 17 -22.31 16.46 10.65
N LYS A 18 -23.65 16.42 10.65
CA LYS A 18 -24.47 16.54 11.87
C LYS A 18 -24.11 15.45 12.89
N THR A 19 -24.01 14.21 12.44
CA THR A 19 -23.65 13.07 13.30
C THR A 19 -22.27 13.26 13.90
N LEU A 20 -21.27 13.67 13.09
CA LEU A 20 -19.91 13.93 13.54
C LEU A 20 -19.88 15.05 14.59
N VAL A 21 -20.49 16.20 14.28
CA VAL A 21 -20.47 17.37 15.17
C VAL A 21 -21.25 17.10 16.45
N ALA A 22 -22.40 16.43 16.39
CA ALA A 22 -23.19 16.05 17.56
C ALA A 22 -22.39 15.12 18.49
N TYR A 23 -21.72 14.12 17.94
CA TYR A 23 -20.86 13.23 18.72
C TYR A 23 -19.69 14.02 19.35
N ALA A 24 -19.00 14.83 18.56
CA ALA A 24 -17.88 15.63 19.04
C ALA A 24 -18.30 16.66 20.13
N THR A 25 -19.54 17.15 20.11
CA THR A 25 -20.07 18.06 21.15
C THR A 25 -19.96 17.46 22.55
N SER A 26 -20.13 16.16 22.68
CA SER A 26 -20.07 15.46 23.97
C SER A 26 -18.66 15.26 24.49
N TYR A 27 -17.64 15.33 23.62
CA TYR A 27 -16.29 14.89 23.96
C TYR A 27 -15.18 15.89 23.61
N TYR A 28 -15.45 17.01 22.93
CA TYR A 28 -14.39 17.90 22.43
C TYR A 28 -13.48 18.45 23.55
N THR A 29 -14.01 18.69 24.74
CA THR A 29 -13.24 19.13 25.91
C THR A 29 -12.33 18.02 26.43
N THR A 30 -12.83 16.76 26.48
CA THR A 30 -12.07 15.58 26.88
C THR A 30 -10.93 15.29 25.90
N TRP A 31 -11.13 15.61 24.62
CA TRP A 31 -10.11 15.47 23.58
C TRP A 31 -9.16 16.68 23.47
N ASN A 32 -9.25 17.63 24.40
CA ASN A 32 -8.46 18.87 24.41
C ASN A 32 -8.61 19.70 23.13
N ILE A 33 -9.78 19.70 22.51
CA ILE A 33 -10.06 20.53 21.34
C ILE A 33 -10.40 21.95 21.80
N PRO A 34 -9.71 22.98 21.28
CA PRO A 34 -10.03 24.37 21.63
C PRO A 34 -11.48 24.72 21.29
N SER A 35 -12.19 25.35 22.24
CA SER A 35 -13.59 25.73 22.04
C SER A 35 -13.79 26.65 20.82
N GLY A 36 -12.85 27.53 20.54
CA GLY A 36 -12.90 28.39 19.35
C GLY A 36 -12.89 27.62 18.05
N ALA A 37 -12.04 26.60 17.94
CA ALA A 37 -11.98 25.74 16.76
C ALA A 37 -13.27 24.90 16.59
N PHE A 38 -13.80 24.40 17.71
CA PHE A 38 -15.04 23.64 17.69
C PHE A 38 -16.26 24.50 17.33
N ASN A 39 -16.38 25.69 17.94
CA ASN A 39 -17.47 26.65 17.64
C ASN A 39 -17.45 27.08 16.17
N SER A 40 -16.27 27.27 15.56
CA SER A 40 -16.17 27.59 14.15
C SER A 40 -16.77 26.51 13.26
N ILE A 41 -16.55 25.23 13.58
CA ILE A 41 -17.15 24.10 12.84
C ILE A 41 -18.66 24.06 13.01
N GLN A 42 -19.19 24.33 14.22
CA GLN A 42 -20.63 24.40 14.46
C GLN A 42 -21.29 25.54 13.66
N MET A 43 -20.66 26.72 13.61
CA MET A 43 -21.14 27.85 12.80
C MET A 43 -21.24 27.48 11.33
N LEU A 44 -20.17 26.95 10.76
CA LEU A 44 -20.14 26.59 9.35
C LEU A 44 -21.12 25.45 8.98
N LEU A 45 -21.36 24.51 9.91
CA LEU A 45 -22.40 23.50 9.72
C LEU A 45 -23.79 24.16 9.66
N ASN A 46 -24.10 25.08 10.56
CA ASN A 46 -25.36 25.80 10.58
C ASN A 46 -25.56 26.68 9.33
N ASP A 47 -24.51 27.33 8.87
CA ASP A 47 -24.53 28.14 7.62
C ASP A 47 -24.83 27.24 6.41
N PHE A 48 -24.15 26.09 6.31
CA PHE A 48 -24.41 25.12 5.24
C PHE A 48 -25.82 24.53 5.33
N GLU A 49 -26.29 24.14 6.51
CA GLU A 49 -27.65 23.61 6.71
C GLU A 49 -28.70 24.62 6.30
N THR A 50 -28.52 25.90 6.67
CA THR A 50 -29.43 26.98 6.31
C THR A 50 -29.49 27.17 4.80
N ALA A 51 -28.33 27.23 4.14
CA ALA A 51 -28.24 27.37 2.70
C ALA A 51 -28.79 26.14 1.94
N TYR A 52 -28.54 24.93 2.46
CA TYR A 52 -29.07 23.67 1.93
C TYR A 52 -30.60 23.67 1.99
N ASN A 53 -31.17 23.96 3.14
CA ASN A 53 -32.63 23.98 3.32
C ASN A 53 -33.31 25.04 2.42
N GLN A 54 -32.65 26.20 2.21
CA GLN A 54 -33.18 27.23 1.28
C GLN A 54 -33.15 26.76 -0.17
N ALA A 55 -32.08 26.06 -0.58
CA ALA A 55 -31.95 25.50 -1.93
C ALA A 55 -32.90 24.32 -2.22
N GLU A 56 -33.45 23.68 -1.18
CA GLU A 56 -34.42 22.58 -1.32
C GLU A 56 -35.88 23.09 -1.40
N LEU A 57 -36.14 24.39 -1.20
CA LEU A 57 -37.48 24.92 -1.32
C LEU A 57 -38.02 24.87 -2.77
N PRO A 58 -39.30 24.61 -2.99
CA PRO A 58 -39.85 24.52 -4.35
C PRO A 58 -39.67 25.78 -5.21
N ASN A 59 -39.47 26.93 -4.59
CA ASN A 59 -39.32 28.24 -5.23
C ASN A 59 -37.88 28.78 -5.17
N HIS A 60 -36.88 27.92 -4.94
CA HIS A 60 -35.49 28.34 -4.91
C HIS A 60 -35.02 28.86 -6.27
N GLY A 61 -34.10 29.83 -6.23
CA GLY A 61 -33.44 30.40 -7.40
C GLY A 61 -32.01 29.89 -7.60
N LYS A 62 -31.42 30.21 -8.73
CA LYS A 62 -29.99 29.91 -8.99
C LYS A 62 -29.06 30.46 -7.93
N VAL A 63 -29.40 31.60 -7.33
CA VAL A 63 -28.62 32.23 -6.26
C VAL A 63 -28.60 31.36 -5.00
N ASP A 64 -29.70 30.69 -4.67
CA ASP A 64 -29.77 29.83 -3.50
C ASP A 64 -28.90 28.59 -3.68
N VAL A 65 -28.87 28.03 -4.88
CA VAL A 65 -27.95 26.91 -5.23
C VAL A 65 -26.49 27.36 -5.10
N LEU A 66 -26.12 28.52 -5.64
CA LEU A 66 -24.76 29.04 -5.54
C LEU A 66 -24.34 29.26 -4.06
N ARG A 67 -25.21 29.87 -3.25
CA ARG A 67 -24.95 30.05 -1.81
C ARG A 67 -24.77 28.72 -1.08
N LYS A 68 -25.55 27.70 -1.42
CA LYS A 68 -25.42 26.37 -0.86
C LYS A 68 -24.05 25.78 -1.24
N ASP A 69 -23.65 25.87 -2.49
CA ASP A 69 -22.37 25.34 -2.98
C ASP A 69 -21.17 26.04 -2.31
N GLU A 70 -21.21 27.38 -2.19
CA GLU A 70 -20.19 28.16 -1.47
C GLU A 70 -20.11 27.78 0.01
N ALA A 71 -21.23 27.69 0.71
CA ALA A 71 -21.29 27.30 2.10
C ALA A 71 -20.79 25.86 2.31
N ARG A 72 -21.14 24.94 1.40
CA ARG A 72 -20.66 23.58 1.40
C ARG A 72 -19.14 23.48 1.26
N ASP A 73 -18.57 24.22 0.31
CA ASP A 73 -17.14 24.16 0.04
C ASP A 73 -16.34 24.79 1.20
N ALA A 74 -16.80 25.91 1.75
CA ALA A 74 -16.22 26.54 2.93
C ALA A 74 -16.25 25.57 4.12
N PHE A 75 -17.39 24.98 4.42
CA PHE A 75 -17.54 24.03 5.52
C PHE A 75 -16.69 22.79 5.30
N LYS A 76 -16.74 22.18 4.12
CA LYS A 76 -15.95 20.98 3.78
C LYS A 76 -14.45 21.18 3.96
N LYS A 77 -13.94 22.37 3.54
CA LYS A 77 -12.52 22.75 3.70
C LYS A 77 -12.12 22.81 5.16
N GLU A 78 -12.87 23.54 5.96
CA GLU A 78 -12.56 23.72 7.39
C GLU A 78 -12.78 22.42 8.18
N LEU A 79 -13.81 21.63 7.85
CA LEU A 79 -14.06 20.35 8.47
C LEU A 79 -12.90 19.34 8.21
N ARG A 80 -12.33 19.33 7.01
CA ARG A 80 -11.14 18.52 6.72
C ARG A 80 -9.93 18.96 7.56
N ALA A 81 -9.71 20.26 7.67
CA ALA A 81 -8.63 20.81 8.50
C ALA A 81 -8.83 20.45 9.96
N PHE A 82 -10.05 20.58 10.47
CA PHE A 82 -10.43 20.22 11.84
C PHE A 82 -10.21 18.74 12.11
N ILE A 83 -10.72 17.84 11.26
CA ILE A 83 -10.55 16.39 11.38
C ILE A 83 -9.06 16.03 11.41
N LYS A 84 -8.28 16.60 10.50
CA LYS A 84 -6.84 16.32 10.44
C LYS A 84 -6.11 16.80 11.68
N SER A 85 -6.41 18.01 12.17
CA SER A 85 -5.67 18.63 13.27
C SER A 85 -6.06 18.07 14.64
N TYR A 86 -7.34 17.70 14.83
CA TYR A 86 -7.87 17.41 16.16
C TYR A 86 -8.41 16.00 16.36
N LEU A 87 -8.73 15.26 15.30
CA LEU A 87 -9.33 13.93 15.44
C LEU A 87 -8.44 12.78 14.92
N THR A 88 -7.75 12.98 13.78
CA THR A 88 -7.05 11.88 13.10
C THR A 88 -5.96 11.25 13.94
N TYR A 89 -5.07 12.06 14.50
CA TYR A 89 -3.91 11.59 15.27
C TYR A 89 -3.98 11.93 16.76
N ASN A 90 -5.12 12.38 17.24
CA ASN A 90 -5.30 12.69 18.64
C ASN A 90 -5.35 11.39 19.46
N PRO A 91 -4.41 11.19 20.42
CA PRO A 91 -4.38 9.97 21.23
C PRO A 91 -5.57 9.84 22.19
N LEU A 92 -6.28 10.92 22.46
CA LEU A 92 -7.47 10.94 23.32
C LEU A 92 -8.75 10.54 22.55
N VAL A 93 -8.71 10.54 21.22
CA VAL A 93 -9.82 10.05 20.38
C VAL A 93 -9.59 8.58 20.12
N SER A 94 -10.44 7.72 20.65
CA SER A 94 -10.33 6.27 20.47
C SER A 94 -10.80 5.82 19.07
N ASP A 95 -10.45 4.60 18.67
CA ASP A 95 -10.94 4.04 17.40
C ASP A 95 -12.48 3.89 17.37
N PRO A 96 -13.16 3.46 18.46
CA PRO A 96 -14.62 3.51 18.53
C PRO A 96 -15.22 4.92 18.36
N ASP A 97 -14.56 5.97 18.89
CA ASP A 97 -15.01 7.35 18.68
C ASP A 97 -14.93 7.75 17.21
N ARG A 98 -13.81 7.39 16.53
CA ARG A 98 -13.65 7.64 15.10
C ARG A 98 -14.71 6.93 14.27
N GLU A 99 -14.99 5.68 14.59
CA GLU A 99 -16.03 4.89 13.92
C GLU A 99 -17.42 5.51 14.10
N SER A 100 -17.74 5.95 15.33
CA SER A 100 -19.01 6.63 15.64
C SER A 100 -19.17 7.95 14.86
N MET A 101 -18.09 8.62 14.52
CA MET A 101 -18.06 9.82 13.68
C MET A 101 -17.97 9.52 12.18
N GLY A 102 -17.93 8.24 11.77
CA GLY A 102 -17.73 7.84 10.37
C GLY A 102 -16.36 8.20 9.79
N LEU A 103 -15.33 8.30 10.65
CA LEU A 103 -13.97 8.60 10.28
C LEU A 103 -13.15 7.33 10.02
N PRO A 104 -12.17 7.37 9.10
CA PRO A 104 -11.28 6.24 8.88
C PRO A 104 -10.47 5.90 10.14
N ILE A 105 -10.42 4.62 10.48
CA ILE A 105 -9.54 4.12 11.53
C ILE A 105 -8.16 3.87 10.92
N HIS A 106 -7.15 4.56 11.45
CA HIS A 106 -5.76 4.30 11.06
C HIS A 106 -5.26 3.07 11.80
N LYS A 107 -5.16 1.95 11.09
CA LYS A 107 -4.52 0.75 11.63
C LYS A 107 -3.05 1.07 11.91
N THR A 108 -2.70 1.26 13.17
CA THR A 108 -1.31 1.47 13.62
C THR A 108 -0.51 0.17 13.62
N LYS A 109 -1.18 -0.98 13.58
CA LYS A 109 -0.55 -2.29 13.46
C LYS A 109 -0.59 -2.74 12.00
N HIS A 110 0.55 -2.66 11.32
CA HIS A 110 0.73 -3.36 10.05
C HIS A 110 0.68 -4.86 10.31
N THR A 111 -0.11 -5.59 9.52
CA THR A 111 -0.04 -7.05 9.52
C THR A 111 1.39 -7.44 9.16
N PRO A 112 2.12 -8.17 10.01
CA PRO A 112 3.47 -8.59 9.68
C PRO A 112 3.45 -9.39 8.37
N ILE A 113 4.34 -9.06 7.45
CA ILE A 113 4.57 -9.87 6.26
C ILE A 113 5.35 -11.10 6.75
N PRO A 114 4.81 -12.32 6.58
CA PRO A 114 5.51 -13.54 6.99
C PRO A 114 6.71 -13.80 6.07
N PRO A 115 7.69 -14.62 6.52
CA PRO A 115 8.73 -15.13 5.63
C PRO A 115 8.12 -15.87 4.43
N PRO A 116 8.78 -15.85 3.25
CA PRO A 116 8.34 -16.61 2.10
C PRO A 116 8.33 -18.11 2.40
N THR A 117 7.28 -18.81 1.97
CA THR A 117 7.11 -20.26 2.18
C THR A 117 7.34 -21.09 0.92
N THR A 118 7.44 -20.42 -0.22
CA THR A 118 7.75 -20.99 -1.53
C THR A 118 9.13 -20.57 -2.00
N TYR A 119 9.57 -21.09 -3.12
CA TYR A 119 10.82 -20.72 -3.78
C TYR A 119 10.58 -20.37 -5.25
N PRO A 120 11.51 -19.63 -5.91
CA PRO A 120 11.44 -19.37 -7.33
C PRO A 120 11.70 -20.62 -8.16
N GLU A 121 10.91 -20.83 -9.21
CA GLU A 121 11.17 -21.76 -10.30
C GLU A 121 11.82 -20.98 -11.44
N ALA A 122 12.93 -21.50 -11.99
CA ALA A 122 13.68 -20.82 -13.03
C ALA A 122 13.30 -21.32 -14.42
N GLU A 123 13.28 -20.40 -15.39
CA GLU A 123 13.24 -20.68 -16.84
C GLU A 123 14.48 -20.02 -17.46
N ILE A 124 15.28 -20.79 -18.18
CA ILE A 124 16.62 -20.37 -18.62
C ILE A 124 16.61 -20.03 -20.08
N ASP A 125 17.16 -18.85 -20.42
CA ASP A 125 17.44 -18.45 -21.81
C ASP A 125 18.96 -18.31 -22.03
N THR A 126 19.47 -19.07 -22.98
CA THR A 126 20.87 -19.11 -23.41
C THR A 126 21.04 -18.65 -24.87
N SER A 127 20.11 -17.86 -25.38
CA SER A 127 20.11 -17.38 -26.79
C SER A 127 21.22 -16.38 -27.10
N ILE A 128 21.78 -15.72 -26.09
CA ILE A 128 22.82 -14.69 -26.23
C ILE A 128 24.18 -15.28 -25.83
N ILE A 129 25.16 -15.18 -26.69
CA ILE A 129 26.53 -15.68 -26.47
C ILE A 129 27.09 -15.12 -25.15
N ARG A 130 27.66 -16.00 -24.30
CA ARG A 130 28.23 -15.69 -22.98
C ARG A 130 27.25 -15.12 -21.96
N GLN A 131 25.94 -15.25 -22.20
CA GLN A 131 24.95 -14.83 -21.25
C GLN A 131 24.00 -15.99 -20.92
N VAL A 132 23.66 -16.08 -19.66
CA VAL A 132 22.58 -16.96 -19.17
C VAL A 132 21.58 -16.05 -18.48
N ALA A 133 20.40 -15.92 -19.07
CA ALA A 133 19.30 -15.16 -18.48
C ALA A 133 18.38 -16.12 -17.71
N ILE A 134 18.23 -15.86 -16.42
CA ILE A 134 17.42 -16.66 -15.49
C ILE A 134 16.10 -15.92 -15.27
N HIS A 135 15.07 -16.35 -15.95
CA HIS A 135 13.71 -15.91 -15.68
C HIS A 135 13.18 -16.70 -14.50
N PHE A 136 12.55 -16.05 -13.54
CA PHE A 136 12.03 -16.73 -12.35
C PHE A 136 10.62 -16.27 -12.01
N ARG A 137 9.81 -17.23 -11.56
CA ARG A 137 8.44 -17.07 -11.10
C ARG A 137 8.21 -17.90 -9.85
N ASP A 138 7.08 -17.73 -9.18
CA ASP A 138 6.79 -18.57 -8.01
C ASP A 138 6.54 -20.02 -8.41
N TYR A 139 7.02 -20.94 -7.59
CA TYR A 139 6.91 -22.38 -7.82
C TYR A 139 5.47 -22.80 -8.09
N ARG A 140 5.25 -23.52 -9.20
CA ARG A 140 3.93 -23.97 -9.69
C ARG A 140 2.91 -22.87 -9.96
N SER A 141 3.34 -21.62 -10.10
CA SER A 141 2.45 -20.51 -10.46
C SER A 141 2.45 -20.29 -11.96
N GLU A 142 1.26 -20.12 -12.54
CA GLU A 142 1.13 -19.66 -13.94
C GLU A 142 1.36 -18.15 -14.06
N ASN A 143 1.26 -17.42 -12.94
CA ASN A 143 1.49 -15.98 -12.91
C ASN A 143 2.98 -15.64 -12.84
N LYS A 144 3.41 -14.66 -13.63
CA LYS A 144 4.78 -14.11 -13.60
C LYS A 144 5.01 -13.19 -12.39
N ALA A 145 3.99 -12.93 -11.56
CA ALA A 145 4.09 -12.08 -10.40
C ALA A 145 4.79 -12.80 -9.24
N LYS A 146 5.60 -12.05 -8.48
CA LYS A 146 6.16 -12.53 -7.22
C LYS A 146 5.04 -12.80 -6.19
N PRO A 147 5.23 -13.73 -5.24
CA PRO A 147 4.29 -13.94 -4.14
C PRO A 147 4.06 -12.65 -3.32
N PHE A 148 2.92 -12.57 -2.67
CA PHE A 148 2.61 -11.44 -1.81
C PHE A 148 3.66 -11.28 -0.70
N GLY A 149 4.16 -10.06 -0.54
CA GLY A 149 5.16 -9.71 0.48
C GLY A 149 6.61 -10.01 0.09
N VAL A 150 6.85 -10.66 -1.04
CA VAL A 150 8.21 -10.92 -1.55
C VAL A 150 8.78 -9.66 -2.19
N HIS A 151 10.00 -9.30 -1.78
CA HIS A 151 10.75 -8.18 -2.34
C HIS A 151 11.53 -8.59 -3.60
N GLY A 152 12.26 -9.71 -3.53
CA GLY A 152 13.09 -10.21 -4.62
C GLY A 152 13.55 -11.63 -4.40
N ALA A 153 14.47 -12.09 -5.24
CA ALA A 153 15.12 -13.38 -5.14
C ALA A 153 16.61 -13.22 -4.83
N GLU A 154 17.11 -14.02 -3.91
CA GLU A 154 18.54 -14.29 -3.77
C GLU A 154 18.91 -15.42 -4.73
N ILE A 155 19.94 -15.19 -5.53
CA ILE A 155 20.47 -16.13 -6.50
C ILE A 155 21.89 -16.47 -6.09
N ARG A 156 22.18 -17.76 -5.92
CA ARG A 156 23.55 -18.27 -5.80
C ARG A 156 23.93 -19.00 -7.07
N TRP A 157 25.17 -18.85 -7.51
CA TRP A 157 25.68 -19.55 -8.68
C TRP A 157 27.19 -19.79 -8.59
N ASP A 158 27.66 -20.78 -9.37
CA ASP A 158 29.07 -21.05 -9.59
C ASP A 158 29.25 -21.90 -10.86
N THR A 159 30.51 -22.03 -11.30
CA THR A 159 30.93 -22.88 -12.43
C THR A 159 31.95 -23.95 -11.98
N PRO A 160 31.60 -24.83 -11.04
CA PRO A 160 32.50 -25.85 -10.55
C PRO A 160 32.67 -26.97 -11.57
N ASP A 161 33.82 -27.68 -11.51
CA ASP A 161 34.11 -28.82 -12.38
C ASP A 161 33.18 -30.01 -12.09
N ASN A 162 32.72 -30.18 -10.85
CA ASN A 162 31.78 -31.21 -10.44
C ASN A 162 30.44 -30.59 -10.01
N PRO A 163 29.31 -31.28 -10.24
CA PRO A 163 28.00 -30.81 -9.79
C PRO A 163 27.97 -30.57 -8.27
N PRO A 164 27.53 -29.39 -7.80
CA PRO A 164 27.41 -29.11 -6.38
C PRO A 164 26.29 -29.97 -5.76
N THR A 165 26.49 -30.41 -4.53
CA THR A 165 25.50 -31.17 -3.78
C THR A 165 24.70 -30.31 -2.82
N ASN A 166 25.27 -29.16 -2.40
CA ASN A 166 24.64 -28.21 -1.50
C ASN A 166 24.69 -26.81 -2.08
N VAL A 167 23.74 -25.97 -1.69
CA VAL A 167 23.68 -24.57 -2.12
C VAL A 167 24.86 -23.76 -1.61
N GLU A 168 25.43 -24.14 -0.48
CA GLU A 168 26.62 -23.54 0.12
C GLU A 168 27.88 -23.73 -0.72
N ASP A 169 27.90 -24.71 -1.61
CA ASP A 169 29.00 -24.97 -2.56
C ASP A 169 29.05 -23.89 -3.66
N LEU A 170 27.94 -23.15 -3.87
CA LEU A 170 27.85 -22.06 -4.81
C LEU A 170 28.41 -20.77 -4.20
N ARG A 171 29.60 -20.35 -4.69
CA ARG A 171 30.41 -19.29 -4.08
C ARG A 171 29.91 -17.87 -4.37
N HIS A 172 29.21 -17.67 -5.47
CA HIS A 172 28.68 -16.35 -5.84
C HIS A 172 27.26 -16.17 -5.33
N SER A 173 26.93 -14.95 -4.90
CA SER A 173 25.58 -14.59 -4.48
C SER A 173 25.21 -13.20 -5.00
N SER A 174 23.98 -13.04 -5.40
CA SER A 174 23.39 -11.75 -5.77
C SER A 174 21.93 -11.71 -5.32
N PHE A 175 21.36 -10.50 -5.35
CA PHE A 175 19.95 -10.28 -5.06
C PHE A 175 19.35 -9.45 -6.18
N ASP A 176 18.22 -9.89 -6.74
CA ASP A 176 17.49 -9.12 -7.76
C ASP A 176 15.99 -9.05 -7.43
N THR A 177 15.41 -7.90 -7.73
CA THR A 177 13.98 -7.65 -7.57
C THR A 177 13.19 -7.82 -8.86
N LYS A 178 13.89 -8.03 -9.97
CA LYS A 178 13.31 -8.15 -11.32
C LYS A 178 13.79 -9.41 -12.01
N THR A 179 12.98 -9.95 -12.90
CA THR A 179 13.32 -11.04 -13.81
C THR A 179 13.41 -10.50 -15.23
N PRO A 180 14.36 -10.95 -16.08
CA PRO A 180 15.38 -11.96 -15.80
C PRO A 180 16.58 -11.41 -15.01
N PHE A 181 17.25 -12.29 -14.23
CA PHE A 181 18.60 -12.08 -13.75
C PHE A 181 19.60 -12.54 -14.82
N ILE A 182 20.56 -11.70 -15.18
CA ILE A 182 21.50 -11.98 -16.29
C ILE A 182 22.89 -12.22 -15.73
N LEU A 183 23.41 -13.42 -15.99
CA LEU A 183 24.81 -13.79 -15.78
C LEU A 183 25.59 -13.58 -17.07
N THR A 184 26.69 -12.85 -16.98
CA THR A 184 27.63 -12.65 -18.11
C THR A 184 28.95 -13.31 -17.79
N PHE A 185 29.48 -14.05 -18.73
CA PHE A 185 30.69 -14.87 -18.59
C PHE A 185 31.78 -14.44 -19.55
N GLU A 186 33.03 -14.84 -19.24
CA GLU A 186 34.18 -14.64 -20.12
C GLU A 186 34.18 -15.70 -21.24
N GLU A 187 34.92 -15.42 -22.36
CA GLU A 187 35.04 -16.37 -23.47
C GLU A 187 35.64 -17.71 -23.02
N SER A 188 36.51 -17.71 -22.02
CA SER A 188 37.14 -18.91 -21.44
C SER A 188 36.14 -19.81 -20.68
N ASP A 189 34.96 -19.33 -20.42
CA ASP A 189 33.91 -20.08 -19.68
C ASP A 189 32.88 -20.70 -20.64
N ARG A 190 32.96 -20.38 -21.94
CA ARG A 190 32.07 -21.02 -22.94
C ARG A 190 32.17 -22.53 -22.90
N GLY A 191 31.02 -23.17 -22.96
CA GLY A 191 30.90 -24.62 -22.90
C GLY A 191 30.99 -25.20 -21.49
N LYS A 192 31.38 -24.41 -20.47
CA LYS A 192 31.28 -24.83 -19.07
C LYS A 192 29.83 -24.84 -18.62
N ARG A 193 29.60 -25.55 -17.52
CA ARG A 193 28.28 -25.60 -16.89
C ARG A 193 28.23 -24.64 -15.71
N VAL A 194 27.27 -23.71 -15.71
CA VAL A 194 26.92 -22.92 -14.55
C VAL A 194 25.81 -23.62 -13.77
N TYR A 195 25.94 -23.66 -12.45
CA TYR A 195 24.94 -24.14 -11.52
C TYR A 195 24.41 -22.95 -10.71
N PHE A 196 23.11 -22.92 -10.42
CA PHE A 196 22.50 -21.86 -9.66
C PHE A 196 21.32 -22.39 -8.87
N CYS A 197 20.96 -21.63 -7.82
CA CYS A 197 19.83 -21.89 -6.96
C CYS A 197 19.23 -20.57 -6.48
N LEU A 198 17.92 -20.53 -6.32
CA LEU A 198 17.18 -19.32 -5.99
C LEU A 198 16.35 -19.52 -4.72
N ARG A 199 16.15 -18.43 -3.97
CA ARG A 199 15.13 -18.35 -2.92
C ARG A 199 14.50 -16.98 -2.85
N TRP A 200 13.27 -16.90 -2.35
CA TRP A 200 12.60 -15.64 -2.11
C TRP A 200 13.11 -14.94 -0.85
N GLU A 201 13.07 -13.62 -0.87
CA GLU A 201 13.32 -12.77 0.30
C GLU A 201 12.23 -11.70 0.38
N ASN A 202 11.72 -11.43 1.59
CA ASN A 202 10.73 -10.40 1.83
C ASN A 202 11.38 -9.03 2.10
N THR A 203 10.56 -7.97 2.28
CA THR A 203 11.03 -6.60 2.55
C THR A 203 11.74 -6.42 3.89
N LYS A 204 11.73 -7.42 4.77
CA LYS A 204 12.43 -7.44 6.05
C LYS A 204 13.77 -8.18 5.99
N GLY A 205 14.13 -8.75 4.84
CA GLY A 205 15.31 -9.60 4.69
C GLY A 205 15.10 -11.04 5.19
N GLU A 206 13.87 -11.43 5.53
CA GLU A 206 13.56 -12.81 5.91
C GLU A 206 13.49 -13.66 4.65
N LYS A 207 14.19 -14.81 4.70
CA LYS A 207 14.44 -15.68 3.55
C LYS A 207 13.56 -16.91 3.59
N GLY A 208 13.07 -17.29 2.42
CA GLY A 208 12.34 -18.54 2.20
C GLY A 208 13.27 -19.75 2.01
N PRO A 209 12.69 -20.93 1.73
CA PRO A 209 13.46 -22.11 1.36
C PRO A 209 14.19 -21.90 0.05
N TRP A 210 15.32 -22.59 -0.11
CA TRP A 210 15.99 -22.73 -1.40
C TRP A 210 15.18 -23.60 -2.34
N GLY A 211 15.20 -23.26 -3.63
CA GLY A 211 14.74 -24.13 -4.70
C GLY A 211 15.70 -25.28 -5.00
N GLU A 212 15.49 -25.95 -6.10
CA GLU A 212 16.41 -26.98 -6.58
C GLU A 212 17.65 -26.31 -7.22
N ILE A 213 18.78 -27.03 -7.18
CA ILE A 213 19.98 -26.60 -7.90
C ILE A 213 19.78 -26.93 -9.37
N GLU A 214 19.71 -25.90 -10.18
CA GLU A 214 19.57 -26.01 -11.63
C GLU A 214 20.90 -25.72 -12.34
N SER A 215 20.97 -26.03 -13.63
CA SER A 215 22.18 -25.79 -14.39
C SER A 215 21.91 -25.46 -15.86
N ALA A 216 22.81 -24.68 -16.45
CA ALA A 216 22.84 -24.40 -17.88
C ALA A 216 24.24 -24.49 -18.44
N ILE A 217 24.37 -24.72 -19.77
CA ILE A 217 25.65 -24.60 -20.47
C ILE A 217 25.81 -23.13 -20.89
N ILE A 218 26.97 -22.56 -20.64
CA ILE A 218 27.33 -21.20 -21.05
C ILE A 218 27.53 -21.18 -22.58
N PRO A 219 26.71 -20.43 -23.32
CA PRO A 219 26.69 -20.43 -24.77
C PRO A 219 27.91 -19.73 -25.39
#